data_2edde1fa985c0ca42d8ecb1e120a6d92
#
_entry.id   2edde1fa985c0ca42d8ecb1e120a6d92
#
_cell.length_a   1.000
_cell.length_b   1.000
_cell.length_c   1.000
_cell.angle_alpha   90.00
_cell.angle_beta   90.00
_cell.angle_gamma   90.00
#
_symmetry.space_group_name_H-M   'P 1'
#
loop_
_entity.id
_entity.type
_entity.pdbx_description
1 polymer ?
#
loop_
_entity_poly.entity_id
_entity_poly.type
_entity_poly.pdbx_seq_one_letter_code
_entity_poly.pdbx_strand_id
1 'polypeptide(L)'
;MSAATRPVTSVTSGTQARAHRAWSVDSIRGHFDFVHAGRTVTNNAASTQPPHELLTLQHTLVRQYENVHRGQSSASMHTTRRFEAAYDDIARFLGAPSRSNIVVVRNTTEAHNAVMYSLMTEFRDGDNVVSTELEHNSNFVPWFALCHDILPKFGRNVALRLARFDPESGELDLAHLASLIDDRTKLVCCTAASNFLGTKPPIAAVRALAAASAYAQPNGECRSYLLVDGAQWVPGNFVDFEHLGADYLSFSFHKMLAPFGVGVLVANQRLLESSLPFLYGGDMVGDGQVFADRVGFNALPWKYAAGTPNIIGTIVAAQALRLILDLALRAGQPHYFASDRVIDRGDVEAAMNRVADWNRQLTAQAIERLAAVPGLTLYGPRDARRRSSLVAFNVAGHDPVQLARALNDAGVEARAGCHCAALAHRALGIEASCRLSFYFYNTPADVDRAIDALATIVCRGSDASVVPPASASHSKTSPPKPHQPAFQGSLS
;
A
#
# COMPACT_ATOMS: atom_id res chain seq x y z
N MET A 1 -25.26 23.11 -78.33
CA MET A 1 -26.17 22.59 -77.26
C MET A 1 -25.42 22.55 -75.98
N SER A 2 -25.81 23.39 -75.05
CA SER A 2 -25.12 23.75 -73.82
C SER A 2 -25.26 22.62 -72.77
N ALA A 3 -24.13 22.18 -72.18
CA ALA A 3 -24.10 21.31 -71.01
C ALA A 3 -23.88 22.14 -69.77
N ALA A 4 -24.90 22.20 -68.92
CA ALA A 4 -24.86 22.95 -67.65
C ALA A 4 -24.03 22.19 -66.61
N THR A 5 -22.97 22.81 -66.15
CA THR A 5 -22.17 22.38 -64.98
C THR A 5 -22.90 22.73 -63.66
N ARG A 6 -23.22 21.75 -62.82
CA ARG A 6 -23.69 21.97 -61.46
C ARG A 6 -22.50 22.29 -60.53
N PRO A 7 -22.62 23.21 -59.58
CA PRO A 7 -21.57 23.52 -58.63
C PRO A 7 -21.47 22.41 -57.57
N VAL A 8 -20.24 21.98 -57.29
CA VAL A 8 -19.87 21.08 -56.17
C VAL A 8 -19.92 21.91 -54.89
N THR A 9 -20.89 21.61 -54.03
CA THR A 9 -20.94 22.15 -52.67
C THR A 9 -19.82 21.50 -51.84
N SER A 10 -18.85 22.31 -51.40
CA SER A 10 -17.81 21.97 -50.45
C SER A 10 -18.46 21.63 -49.10
N VAL A 11 -18.37 20.37 -48.69
CA VAL A 11 -18.67 19.93 -47.32
C VAL A 11 -17.49 20.37 -46.46
N THR A 12 -17.65 21.47 -45.75
CA THR A 12 -16.74 21.86 -44.66
C THR A 12 -16.91 20.84 -43.55
N SER A 13 -15.91 19.95 -43.40
CA SER A 13 -15.76 19.08 -42.25
C SER A 13 -15.48 19.93 -41.01
N GLY A 14 -16.53 20.26 -40.29
CA GLY A 14 -16.45 20.83 -38.96
C GLY A 14 -15.91 19.80 -38.00
N THR A 15 -14.59 19.69 -37.87
CA THR A 15 -13.92 19.11 -36.73
C THR A 15 -14.20 20.01 -35.54
N GLN A 16 -15.33 19.78 -34.86
CA GLN A 16 -15.52 20.29 -33.50
C GLN A 16 -14.42 19.68 -32.63
N ALA A 17 -13.39 20.46 -32.36
CA ALA A 17 -12.44 20.20 -31.29
C ALA A 17 -13.27 20.03 -29.99
N ARG A 18 -13.46 18.78 -29.56
CA ARG A 18 -14.01 18.48 -28.23
C ARG A 18 -13.08 19.18 -27.24
N ALA A 19 -13.52 20.27 -26.67
CA ALA A 19 -12.84 20.92 -25.56
C ALA A 19 -12.55 19.85 -24.50
N HIS A 20 -11.28 19.51 -24.31
CA HIS A 20 -10.84 18.65 -23.24
C HIS A 20 -11.26 19.32 -21.94
N ARG A 21 -12.28 18.78 -21.26
CA ARG A 21 -12.64 19.24 -19.93
C ARG A 21 -11.40 19.11 -19.06
N ALA A 22 -10.93 20.23 -18.52
CA ALA A 22 -9.77 20.25 -17.62
C ALA A 22 -10.02 19.29 -16.45
N TRP A 23 -8.99 18.60 -15.98
CA TRP A 23 -9.06 17.81 -14.78
C TRP A 23 -9.52 18.68 -13.60
N SER A 24 -10.48 18.17 -12.81
CA SER A 24 -11.07 18.89 -11.68
C SER A 24 -11.34 17.91 -10.55
N VAL A 25 -10.83 18.22 -9.36
CA VAL A 25 -11.09 17.42 -8.15
C VAL A 25 -12.58 17.42 -7.79
N ASP A 26 -13.32 18.48 -8.09
CA ASP A 26 -14.76 18.54 -7.81
C ASP A 26 -15.54 17.52 -8.63
N SER A 27 -15.15 17.29 -9.89
CA SER A 27 -15.77 16.24 -10.69
C SER A 27 -15.44 14.83 -10.18
N ILE A 28 -14.22 14.63 -9.63
CA ILE A 28 -13.82 13.37 -9.01
C ILE A 28 -14.64 13.11 -7.73
N ARG A 29 -14.84 14.13 -6.90
CA ARG A 29 -15.58 14.02 -5.62
C ARG A 29 -17.01 13.55 -5.80
N GLY A 30 -17.66 13.85 -6.93
CA GLY A 30 -19.00 13.37 -7.25
C GLY A 30 -19.15 11.85 -7.32
N HIS A 31 -18.06 11.10 -7.38
CA HIS A 31 -18.04 9.63 -7.39
C HIS A 31 -18.03 9.01 -5.96
N PHE A 32 -18.01 9.84 -4.90
CA PHE A 32 -17.82 9.34 -3.53
C PHE A 32 -18.92 9.81 -2.58
N ASP A 33 -19.57 8.87 -1.91
CA ASP A 33 -20.69 9.14 -1.00
C ASP A 33 -20.31 9.97 0.24
N PHE A 34 -19.05 9.88 0.71
CA PHE A 34 -18.58 10.63 1.88
C PHE A 34 -18.69 12.15 1.69
N VAL A 35 -18.61 12.64 0.46
CA VAL A 35 -18.76 14.07 0.11
C VAL A 35 -20.16 14.56 0.44
N HIS A 36 -21.17 13.76 0.10
CA HIS A 36 -22.56 14.07 0.37
C HIS A 36 -22.90 13.99 1.86
N ALA A 37 -22.16 13.16 2.62
CA ALA A 37 -22.28 13.08 4.08
C ALA A 37 -21.57 14.20 4.84
N GLY A 38 -20.92 15.15 4.14
CA GLY A 38 -20.22 16.29 4.76
C GLY A 38 -18.97 15.91 5.57
N ARG A 39 -18.43 14.69 5.39
CA ARG A 39 -17.26 14.18 6.11
C ARG A 39 -15.96 14.75 5.54
N THR A 40 -15.02 15.10 6.41
CA THR A 40 -13.63 15.42 6.01
C THR A 40 -12.72 14.22 6.26
N VAL A 41 -12.55 13.41 5.21
CA VAL A 41 -11.79 12.14 5.29
C VAL A 41 -10.31 12.44 5.14
N THR A 42 -9.55 12.38 6.24
CA THR A 42 -8.11 12.59 6.27
C THR A 42 -7.34 11.40 6.88
N ASN A 43 -7.89 10.18 6.73
CA ASN A 43 -7.26 8.94 7.19
C ASN A 43 -6.98 7.95 6.03
N ASN A 44 -6.63 8.47 4.86
CA ASN A 44 -6.46 7.68 3.63
C ASN A 44 -5.27 6.71 3.66
N ALA A 45 -4.24 7.01 4.47
CA ALA A 45 -3.13 6.07 4.68
C ALA A 45 -3.54 4.78 5.43
N ALA A 46 -4.71 4.78 6.10
CA ALA A 46 -5.31 3.56 6.64
C ALA A 46 -6.12 2.83 5.56
N SER A 47 -7.09 3.52 4.94
CA SER A 47 -7.88 3.02 3.80
C SER A 47 -8.49 4.20 3.06
N THR A 48 -8.60 4.10 1.74
CA THR A 48 -9.32 5.07 0.90
C THR A 48 -10.80 4.73 0.85
N GLN A 49 -11.63 5.70 0.44
CA GLN A 49 -13.06 5.49 0.27
C GLN A 49 -13.35 4.87 -1.10
N PRO A 50 -14.23 3.88 -1.20
CA PRO A 50 -14.63 3.31 -2.49
C PRO A 50 -15.61 4.25 -3.20
N PRO A 51 -15.48 4.45 -4.52
CA PRO A 51 -16.46 5.16 -5.33
C PRO A 51 -17.68 4.28 -5.62
N HIS A 52 -18.84 4.90 -5.87
CA HIS A 52 -20.11 4.19 -6.04
C HIS A 52 -20.12 3.25 -7.27
N GLU A 53 -19.34 3.52 -8.31
CA GLU A 53 -19.22 2.62 -9.46
C GLU A 53 -18.64 1.26 -9.06
N LEU A 54 -17.63 1.23 -8.20
CA LEU A 54 -17.03 -0.03 -7.73
C LEU A 54 -17.99 -0.79 -6.81
N LEU A 55 -18.75 -0.09 -5.96
CA LEU A 55 -19.78 -0.70 -5.11
C LEU A 55 -20.89 -1.32 -5.96
N THR A 56 -21.36 -0.61 -6.98
CA THR A 56 -22.37 -1.09 -7.94
C THR A 56 -21.85 -2.30 -8.72
N LEU A 57 -20.60 -2.24 -9.20
CA LEU A 57 -19.97 -3.36 -9.89
C LEU A 57 -19.87 -4.58 -8.99
N GLN A 58 -19.39 -4.43 -7.75
CA GLN A 58 -19.29 -5.53 -6.79
C GLN A 58 -20.65 -6.17 -6.54
N HIS A 59 -21.69 -5.38 -6.33
CA HIS A 59 -23.07 -5.88 -6.16
C HIS A 59 -23.55 -6.66 -7.38
N THR A 60 -23.27 -6.16 -8.58
CA THR A 60 -23.63 -6.83 -9.84
C THR A 60 -22.91 -8.16 -9.98
N LEU A 61 -21.60 -8.20 -9.70
CA LEU A 61 -20.79 -9.40 -9.80
C LEU A 61 -21.28 -10.51 -8.85
N VAL A 62 -21.58 -10.15 -7.60
CA VAL A 62 -22.11 -11.11 -6.60
C VAL A 62 -23.35 -11.82 -7.09
N ARG A 63 -24.19 -11.17 -7.90
CA ARG A 63 -25.44 -11.74 -8.44
C ARG A 63 -25.25 -12.58 -9.69
N GLN A 64 -24.13 -12.48 -10.39
CA GLN A 64 -23.92 -13.04 -11.72
C GLN A 64 -22.75 -14.02 -11.82
N TYR A 65 -21.89 -14.10 -10.77
CA TYR A 65 -20.69 -14.91 -10.86
C TYR A 65 -20.98 -16.41 -10.79
N GLU A 66 -20.07 -17.18 -11.37
CA GLU A 66 -19.84 -18.58 -11.07
C GLU A 66 -18.35 -18.82 -10.85
N ASN A 67 -17.97 -19.99 -10.32
CA ASN A 67 -16.59 -20.29 -9.99
C ASN A 67 -15.67 -20.23 -11.23
N VAL A 68 -14.41 -19.86 -11.03
CA VAL A 68 -13.39 -19.76 -12.08
C VAL A 68 -12.69 -21.11 -12.29
N HIS A 69 -12.28 -21.39 -13.53
CA HIS A 69 -11.48 -22.55 -13.97
C HIS A 69 -12.12 -23.94 -13.74
N ARG A 70 -13.34 -24.03 -13.22
CA ARG A 70 -13.97 -25.30 -12.80
C ARG A 70 -15.29 -25.61 -13.46
N GLY A 71 -15.91 -24.66 -14.16
CA GLY A 71 -17.21 -24.82 -14.80
C GLY A 71 -17.12 -24.77 -16.31
N GLN A 72 -18.06 -25.47 -16.94
CA GLN A 72 -18.24 -25.47 -18.41
C GLN A 72 -19.39 -24.55 -18.84
N SER A 73 -20.08 -23.92 -17.89
CA SER A 73 -21.16 -22.98 -18.18
C SER A 73 -20.64 -21.67 -18.78
N SER A 74 -21.49 -20.99 -19.53
CA SER A 74 -21.16 -19.64 -20.05
C SER A 74 -20.85 -18.64 -18.94
N ALA A 75 -21.53 -18.77 -17.79
CA ALA A 75 -21.27 -17.91 -16.61
C ALA A 75 -19.87 -18.16 -16.02
N SER A 76 -19.45 -19.42 -15.84
CA SER A 76 -18.12 -19.78 -15.37
C SER A 76 -17.04 -19.28 -16.34
N MET A 77 -17.20 -19.54 -17.65
CA MET A 77 -16.26 -19.05 -18.67
C MET A 77 -16.18 -17.52 -18.70
N HIS A 78 -17.28 -16.82 -18.51
CA HIS A 78 -17.30 -15.35 -18.46
C HIS A 78 -16.57 -14.85 -17.21
N THR A 79 -16.85 -15.42 -16.04
CA THR A 79 -16.18 -15.05 -14.77
C THR A 79 -14.67 -15.33 -14.85
N THR A 80 -14.27 -16.49 -15.41
CA THR A 80 -12.86 -16.85 -15.61
C THR A 80 -12.14 -15.81 -16.46
N ARG A 81 -12.69 -15.44 -17.63
CA ARG A 81 -12.06 -14.42 -18.50
C ARG A 81 -11.87 -13.07 -17.76
N ARG A 82 -12.86 -12.63 -17.01
CA ARG A 82 -12.76 -11.37 -16.23
C ARG A 82 -11.73 -11.47 -15.10
N PHE A 83 -11.67 -12.60 -14.43
CA PHE A 83 -10.72 -12.86 -13.36
C PHE A 83 -9.28 -12.90 -13.89
N GLU A 84 -9.04 -13.59 -15.00
CA GLU A 84 -7.72 -13.62 -15.64
C GLU A 84 -7.31 -12.25 -16.20
N ALA A 85 -8.24 -11.53 -16.83
CA ALA A 85 -7.98 -10.16 -17.31
C ALA A 85 -7.61 -9.21 -16.15
N ALA A 86 -8.12 -9.44 -14.94
CA ALA A 86 -7.75 -8.65 -13.77
C ALA A 86 -6.25 -8.79 -13.43
N TYR A 87 -5.67 -9.99 -13.58
CA TYR A 87 -4.21 -10.17 -13.41
C TYR A 87 -3.41 -9.44 -14.49
N ASP A 88 -3.88 -9.45 -15.74
CA ASP A 88 -3.23 -8.70 -16.83
C ASP A 88 -3.27 -7.19 -16.59
N ASP A 89 -4.40 -6.68 -16.13
CA ASP A 89 -4.56 -5.26 -15.80
C ASP A 89 -3.63 -4.83 -14.67
N ILE A 90 -3.54 -5.65 -13.62
CA ILE A 90 -2.63 -5.41 -12.49
C ILE A 90 -1.18 -5.42 -12.98
N ALA A 91 -0.79 -6.40 -13.78
CA ALA A 91 0.55 -6.48 -14.34
C ALA A 91 0.89 -5.24 -15.18
N ARG A 92 0.00 -4.86 -16.12
CA ARG A 92 0.19 -3.68 -16.96
C ARG A 92 0.25 -2.38 -16.16
N PHE A 93 -0.64 -2.23 -15.18
CA PHE A 93 -0.63 -1.03 -14.33
C PHE A 93 0.68 -0.85 -13.56
N LEU A 94 1.30 -1.95 -13.13
CA LEU A 94 2.53 -1.93 -12.35
C LEU A 94 3.82 -2.01 -13.19
N GLY A 95 3.71 -2.18 -14.51
CA GLY A 95 4.88 -2.40 -15.36
C GLY A 95 5.56 -3.73 -15.11
N ALA A 96 4.81 -4.75 -14.71
CA ALA A 96 5.28 -6.12 -14.64
C ALA A 96 5.18 -6.79 -16.03
N PRO A 97 6.12 -7.67 -16.42
CA PRO A 97 6.16 -8.27 -17.75
C PRO A 97 4.87 -9.01 -18.14
N SER A 98 4.27 -9.72 -17.20
CA SER A 98 3.05 -10.50 -17.45
C SER A 98 2.29 -10.82 -16.16
N ARG A 99 1.10 -11.44 -16.30
CA ARG A 99 0.35 -11.99 -15.17
C ARG A 99 1.14 -13.02 -14.35
N SER A 100 2.15 -13.67 -14.95
CA SER A 100 3.00 -14.64 -14.26
C SER A 100 3.85 -14.02 -13.12
N ASN A 101 3.96 -12.71 -13.09
CA ASN A 101 4.63 -11.97 -12.01
C ASN A 101 3.69 -11.61 -10.85
N ILE A 102 2.38 -11.88 -10.97
CA ILE A 102 1.36 -11.43 -10.05
C ILE A 102 0.87 -12.56 -9.15
N VAL A 103 0.97 -12.38 -7.84
CA VAL A 103 0.34 -13.25 -6.84
C VAL A 103 -0.69 -12.43 -6.09
N VAL A 104 -1.97 -12.79 -6.22
CA VAL A 104 -3.05 -12.14 -5.47
C VAL A 104 -3.10 -12.75 -4.08
N VAL A 105 -3.13 -11.88 -3.08
CA VAL A 105 -3.13 -12.19 -1.65
C VAL A 105 -4.22 -11.37 -0.96
N ARG A 106 -4.47 -11.59 0.34
CA ARG A 106 -5.48 -10.81 1.08
C ARG A 106 -5.05 -9.36 1.34
N ASN A 107 -3.77 -9.11 1.54
CA ASN A 107 -3.20 -7.80 1.83
C ASN A 107 -1.66 -7.85 1.82
N THR A 108 -1.00 -6.70 1.99
CA THR A 108 0.46 -6.59 2.07
C THR A 108 1.10 -7.49 3.16
N THR A 109 0.44 -7.65 4.31
CA THR A 109 0.95 -8.54 5.37
C THR A 109 1.05 -9.99 4.90
N GLU A 110 0.05 -10.49 4.19
CA GLU A 110 0.11 -11.84 3.61
C GLU A 110 1.16 -11.93 2.52
N ALA A 111 1.35 -10.88 1.70
CA ALA A 111 2.42 -10.83 0.71
C ALA A 111 3.80 -11.02 1.33
N HIS A 112 4.10 -10.31 2.43
CA HIS A 112 5.37 -10.45 3.14
C HIS A 112 5.55 -11.84 3.77
N ASN A 113 4.48 -12.39 4.36
CA ASN A 113 4.50 -13.77 4.85
C ASN A 113 4.70 -14.78 3.73
N ALA A 114 4.09 -14.56 2.54
CA ALA A 114 4.30 -15.42 1.38
C ALA A 114 5.78 -15.46 0.97
N VAL A 115 6.45 -14.30 0.90
CA VAL A 115 7.90 -14.24 0.63
C VAL A 115 8.69 -14.92 1.74
N MET A 116 8.34 -14.68 3.01
CA MET A 116 9.01 -15.30 4.15
C MET A 116 8.96 -16.83 4.07
N TYR A 117 7.78 -17.43 3.88
CA TYR A 117 7.61 -18.87 3.76
C TYR A 117 8.29 -19.44 2.51
N SER A 118 8.23 -18.73 1.39
CA SER A 118 8.87 -19.16 0.15
C SER A 118 10.39 -19.21 0.27
N LEU A 119 11.00 -18.31 1.04
CA LEU A 119 12.45 -18.23 1.23
C LEU A 119 12.99 -18.99 2.45
N MET A 120 12.12 -19.37 3.42
CA MET A 120 12.59 -19.86 4.71
C MET A 120 13.49 -21.10 4.64
N THR A 121 13.26 -21.97 3.66
CA THR A 121 14.09 -23.19 3.47
C THR A 121 15.45 -22.92 2.87
N GLU A 122 15.64 -21.75 2.25
CA GLU A 122 16.87 -21.36 1.57
C GLU A 122 17.87 -20.64 2.48
N PHE A 123 17.47 -20.18 3.66
CA PHE A 123 18.37 -19.54 4.62
C PHE A 123 19.39 -20.55 5.16
N ARG A 124 20.64 -20.13 5.25
CA ARG A 124 21.76 -20.90 5.81
C ARG A 124 22.08 -20.38 7.20
N ASP A 125 22.76 -21.21 7.98
CA ASP A 125 23.28 -20.79 9.29
C ASP A 125 24.27 -19.62 9.12
N GLY A 126 24.11 -18.57 9.92
CA GLY A 126 24.89 -17.34 9.84
C GLY A 126 24.44 -16.35 8.76
N ASP A 127 23.38 -16.60 8.01
CA ASP A 127 22.78 -15.61 7.11
C ASP A 127 22.12 -14.44 7.90
N ASN A 128 21.79 -13.38 7.19
CA ASN A 128 21.04 -12.28 7.80
C ASN A 128 19.97 -11.70 6.85
N VAL A 129 18.98 -11.05 7.47
CA VAL A 129 17.99 -10.18 6.84
C VAL A 129 18.29 -8.76 7.30
N VAL A 130 18.37 -7.82 6.37
CA VAL A 130 18.48 -6.40 6.69
C VAL A 130 17.12 -5.73 6.44
N SER A 131 16.61 -5.03 7.45
CA SER A 131 15.37 -4.24 7.38
C SER A 131 15.62 -2.84 7.90
N THR A 132 14.59 -1.99 8.00
CA THR A 132 14.74 -0.62 8.48
C THR A 132 13.80 -0.30 9.65
N GLU A 133 14.15 0.71 10.46
CA GLU A 133 13.26 1.23 11.51
C GLU A 133 12.04 1.99 10.95
N LEU A 134 12.02 2.27 9.63
CA LEU A 134 10.90 2.95 8.95
C LEU A 134 9.74 2.01 8.60
N GLU A 135 9.92 0.70 8.79
CA GLU A 135 8.95 -0.31 8.33
C GLU A 135 7.64 -0.27 9.11
N HIS A 136 6.56 -0.54 8.38
CA HIS A 136 5.32 -0.99 8.99
C HIS A 136 5.52 -2.37 9.63
N ASN A 137 4.82 -2.67 10.72
CA ASN A 137 4.94 -3.97 11.41
C ASN A 137 4.75 -5.16 10.45
N SER A 138 3.98 -5.03 9.39
CA SER A 138 3.81 -6.08 8.37
C SER A 138 5.10 -6.45 7.62
N ASN A 139 6.06 -5.53 7.54
CA ASN A 139 7.36 -5.76 6.90
C ASN A 139 8.52 -5.89 7.93
N PHE A 140 8.20 -5.99 9.20
CA PHE A 140 9.16 -6.26 10.27
C PHE A 140 8.86 -7.56 11.00
N VAL A 141 7.61 -7.75 11.46
CA VAL A 141 7.24 -8.88 12.32
C VAL A 141 7.45 -10.24 11.64
N PRO A 142 7.17 -10.47 10.34
CA PRO A 142 7.48 -11.73 9.70
C PRO A 142 8.97 -12.09 9.75
N TRP A 143 9.85 -11.13 9.51
CA TRP A 143 11.30 -11.34 9.56
C TRP A 143 11.81 -11.57 10.97
N PHE A 144 11.24 -10.86 11.95
CA PHE A 144 11.51 -11.13 13.36
C PHE A 144 11.13 -12.57 13.72
N ALA A 145 9.91 -12.99 13.38
CA ALA A 145 9.45 -14.35 13.65
C ALA A 145 10.31 -15.40 12.93
N LEU A 146 10.70 -15.13 11.67
CA LEU A 146 11.58 -16.03 10.93
C LEU A 146 12.92 -16.23 11.65
N CYS A 147 13.59 -15.14 12.02
CA CYS A 147 14.94 -15.17 12.58
C CYS A 147 14.96 -15.64 14.05
N HIS A 148 13.95 -15.28 14.84
CA HIS A 148 13.96 -15.55 16.30
C HIS A 148 13.10 -16.75 16.73
N ASP A 149 12.00 -17.04 15.99
CA ASP A 149 11.05 -18.07 16.43
C ASP A 149 11.06 -19.32 15.54
N ILE A 150 11.31 -19.17 14.23
CA ILE A 150 11.14 -20.28 13.27
C ILE A 150 12.48 -20.96 12.99
N LEU A 151 13.45 -20.26 12.40
CA LEU A 151 14.72 -20.86 11.95
C LEU A 151 15.55 -21.47 13.07
N PRO A 152 15.59 -20.92 14.31
CA PRO A 152 16.28 -21.58 15.42
C PRO A 152 15.75 -22.98 15.75
N LYS A 153 14.45 -23.25 15.52
CA LYS A 153 13.88 -24.60 15.71
C LYS A 153 14.40 -25.62 14.70
N PHE A 154 14.97 -25.14 13.60
CA PHE A 154 15.62 -25.96 12.57
C PHE A 154 17.16 -25.89 12.64
N GLY A 155 17.71 -25.39 13.77
CA GLY A 155 19.16 -25.31 14.00
C GLY A 155 19.87 -24.26 13.15
N ARG A 156 19.16 -23.23 12.67
CA ARG A 156 19.72 -22.14 11.85
C ARG A 156 19.66 -20.82 12.62
N ASN A 157 20.81 -20.20 12.82
CA ASN A 157 20.92 -18.88 13.42
C ASN A 157 21.03 -17.83 12.32
N VAL A 158 19.96 -17.08 12.12
CA VAL A 158 19.87 -16.01 11.12
C VAL A 158 19.65 -14.70 11.84
N ALA A 159 20.48 -13.69 11.55
CA ALA A 159 20.37 -12.39 12.19
C ALA A 159 19.34 -11.49 11.49
N LEU A 160 18.56 -10.74 12.27
CA LEU A 160 17.79 -9.60 11.78
C LEU A 160 18.54 -8.31 12.14
N ARG A 161 18.93 -7.52 11.15
CA ARG A 161 19.66 -6.26 11.29
C ARG A 161 18.77 -5.10 10.89
N LEU A 162 18.78 -3.99 11.66
CA LEU A 162 17.91 -2.84 11.44
C LEU A 162 18.71 -1.60 11.12
N ALA A 163 18.50 -1.04 9.93
CA ALA A 163 19.05 0.24 9.53
C ALA A 163 18.24 1.37 10.19
N ARG A 164 18.96 2.32 10.77
CA ARG A 164 18.39 3.50 11.42
C ARG A 164 17.95 4.53 10.40
N PHE A 165 17.12 5.44 10.84
CA PHE A 165 16.86 6.72 10.18
C PHE A 165 17.35 7.87 11.06
N ASP A 166 17.55 9.04 10.47
CA ASP A 166 17.85 10.26 11.19
C ASP A 166 16.57 10.82 11.85
N PRO A 167 16.49 10.89 13.19
CA PRO A 167 15.30 11.36 13.89
C PRO A 167 14.90 12.81 13.58
N GLU A 168 15.82 13.67 13.17
CA GLU A 168 15.56 15.07 12.85
C GLU A 168 14.91 15.23 11.47
N SER A 169 15.51 14.62 10.44
CA SER A 169 15.01 14.70 9.07
C SER A 169 13.94 13.65 8.77
N GLY A 170 13.92 12.54 9.52
CA GLY A 170 13.11 11.36 9.24
C GLY A 170 13.60 10.52 8.06
N GLU A 171 14.83 10.74 7.57
CA GLU A 171 15.38 10.09 6.38
C GLU A 171 16.18 8.84 6.73
N LEU A 172 16.14 7.84 5.84
CA LEU A 172 16.90 6.60 6.01
C LEU A 172 18.40 6.89 5.99
N ASP A 173 19.13 6.42 7.01
CA ASP A 173 20.59 6.45 7.06
C ASP A 173 21.17 5.40 6.12
N LEU A 174 21.48 5.82 4.88
CA LEU A 174 22.05 4.95 3.86
C LEU A 174 23.46 4.46 4.21
N ALA A 175 24.24 5.22 4.96
CA ALA A 175 25.58 4.80 5.38
C ALA A 175 25.48 3.67 6.42
N HIS A 176 24.55 3.79 7.36
CA HIS A 176 24.27 2.72 8.31
C HIS A 176 23.68 1.50 7.61
N LEU A 177 22.71 1.67 6.68
CA LEU A 177 22.19 0.56 5.86
C LEU A 177 23.32 -0.19 5.14
N ALA A 178 24.24 0.53 4.49
CA ALA A 178 25.40 -0.05 3.79
C ALA A 178 26.29 -0.86 4.73
N SER A 179 26.50 -0.37 5.98
CA SER A 179 27.33 -1.06 6.97
C SER A 179 26.74 -2.37 7.50
N LEU A 180 25.43 -2.60 7.30
CA LEU A 180 24.72 -3.79 7.73
C LEU A 180 24.64 -4.89 6.66
N ILE A 181 24.93 -4.53 5.41
CA ILE A 181 24.86 -5.45 4.25
C ILE A 181 26.25 -6.06 4.00
N ASP A 182 26.30 -7.40 3.93
CA ASP A 182 27.51 -8.18 3.68
C ASP A 182 27.22 -9.40 2.79
N ASP A 183 28.21 -10.26 2.58
CA ASP A 183 28.11 -11.49 1.78
C ASP A 183 27.25 -12.60 2.43
N ARG A 184 26.72 -12.35 3.64
CA ARG A 184 25.75 -13.20 4.35
C ARG A 184 24.34 -12.60 4.31
N THR A 185 24.14 -11.44 3.71
CA THR A 185 22.85 -10.79 3.61
C THR A 185 22.02 -11.41 2.49
N LYS A 186 21.06 -12.27 2.85
CA LYS A 186 20.19 -12.94 1.87
C LYS A 186 19.12 -12.01 1.31
N LEU A 187 18.55 -11.16 2.16
CA LEU A 187 17.40 -10.31 1.83
C LEU A 187 17.55 -8.92 2.45
N VAL A 188 17.23 -7.90 1.67
CA VAL A 188 17.03 -6.52 2.14
C VAL A 188 15.55 -6.18 2.01
N CYS A 189 14.92 -5.69 3.09
CA CYS A 189 13.54 -5.24 3.12
C CYS A 189 13.49 -3.73 3.34
N CYS A 190 12.77 -3.00 2.49
CA CYS A 190 12.63 -1.55 2.63
C CYS A 190 11.25 -1.08 2.22
N THR A 191 10.60 -0.26 3.05
CA THR A 191 9.39 0.45 2.64
C THR A 191 9.71 1.51 1.60
N ALA A 192 8.90 1.63 0.55
CA ALA A 192 9.03 2.71 -0.43
C ALA A 192 8.43 4.03 0.08
N ALA A 193 7.58 3.96 1.11
CA ALA A 193 7.07 5.14 1.82
C ALA A 193 6.59 4.75 3.22
N SER A 194 7.13 5.42 4.25
CA SER A 194 6.73 5.18 5.63
C SER A 194 5.27 5.59 5.86
N ASN A 195 4.48 4.71 6.47
CA ASN A 195 3.10 4.98 6.84
C ASN A 195 2.94 5.91 8.06
N PHE A 196 4.05 6.25 8.71
CA PHE A 196 4.12 7.15 9.85
C PHE A 196 4.79 8.47 9.48
N LEU A 197 6.07 8.46 9.14
CA LEU A 197 6.83 9.67 8.81
C LEU A 197 6.51 10.22 7.41
N GLY A 198 5.93 9.39 6.56
CA GLY A 198 5.75 9.68 5.14
C GLY A 198 7.03 9.56 4.31
N THR A 199 8.20 9.50 4.93
CA THR A 199 9.50 9.42 4.27
C THR A 199 9.50 8.43 3.11
N LYS A 200 10.02 8.86 1.97
CA LYS A 200 10.28 8.04 0.78
C LYS A 200 11.76 7.69 0.71
N PRO A 201 12.20 6.52 1.20
CA PRO A 201 13.58 6.08 1.02
C PRO A 201 13.97 6.04 -0.45
N PRO A 202 15.23 6.33 -0.79
CA PRO A 202 15.71 6.27 -2.17
C PRO A 202 15.94 4.80 -2.61
N ILE A 203 14.87 4.12 -3.06
CA ILE A 203 14.89 2.68 -3.38
C ILE A 203 15.98 2.33 -4.40
N ALA A 204 16.30 3.21 -5.34
CA ALA A 204 17.40 2.97 -6.28
C ALA A 204 18.76 2.83 -5.57
N ALA A 205 19.02 3.61 -4.51
CA ALA A 205 20.23 3.47 -3.71
C ALA A 205 20.19 2.19 -2.85
N VAL A 206 19.04 1.85 -2.25
CA VAL A 206 18.87 0.60 -1.50
C VAL A 206 19.11 -0.61 -2.42
N ARG A 207 18.58 -0.59 -3.64
CA ARG A 207 18.83 -1.62 -4.66
C ARG A 207 20.31 -1.76 -4.99
N ALA A 208 21.01 -0.64 -5.17
CA ALA A 208 22.45 -0.67 -5.47
C ALA A 208 23.25 -1.32 -4.33
N LEU A 209 22.90 -1.03 -3.06
CA LEU A 209 23.52 -1.67 -1.89
C LEU A 209 23.20 -3.17 -1.83
N ALA A 210 21.96 -3.57 -2.04
CA ALA A 210 21.57 -4.98 -2.08
C ALA A 210 22.29 -5.74 -3.21
N ALA A 211 22.45 -5.11 -4.38
CA ALA A 211 23.18 -5.70 -5.52
C ALA A 211 24.67 -5.89 -5.26
N ALA A 212 25.25 -5.07 -4.39
CA ALA A 212 26.70 -5.13 -4.06
C ALA A 212 27.05 -6.12 -2.94
N SER A 213 26.08 -6.82 -2.34
CA SER A 213 26.29 -7.68 -1.15
C SER A 213 27.16 -8.91 -1.39
N ALA A 214 27.29 -9.36 -2.64
CA ALA A 214 27.98 -10.59 -3.04
C ALA A 214 27.40 -11.89 -2.44
N TYR A 215 26.18 -11.89 -1.89
CA TYR A 215 25.53 -13.09 -1.37
C TYR A 215 25.24 -14.09 -2.50
N ALA A 216 25.68 -15.35 -2.35
CA ALA A 216 25.44 -16.41 -3.33
C ALA A 216 24.03 -17.00 -3.14
N GLN A 217 23.08 -16.60 -3.98
CA GLN A 217 21.72 -17.13 -4.00
C GLN A 217 21.67 -18.57 -4.56
N PRO A 218 20.66 -19.38 -4.18
CA PRO A 218 20.50 -20.74 -4.72
C PRO A 218 20.32 -20.79 -6.25
N ASN A 219 19.79 -19.73 -6.86
CA ASN A 219 19.60 -19.61 -8.31
C ASN A 219 20.87 -19.18 -9.08
N GLY A 220 22.01 -19.03 -8.39
CA GLY A 220 23.31 -18.65 -8.96
C GLY A 220 23.54 -17.13 -9.04
N GLU A 221 22.60 -16.29 -8.62
CA GLU A 221 22.82 -14.85 -8.51
C GLU A 221 23.76 -14.53 -7.33
N CYS A 222 24.62 -13.51 -7.50
CA CYS A 222 25.54 -13.03 -6.45
C CYS A 222 25.08 -11.66 -5.93
N ARG A 223 23.99 -11.61 -5.18
CA ARG A 223 23.43 -10.39 -4.57
C ARG A 223 22.37 -10.73 -3.53
N SER A 224 22.05 -9.79 -2.64
CA SER A 224 20.85 -9.90 -1.82
C SER A 224 19.59 -9.71 -2.67
N TYR A 225 18.51 -10.40 -2.31
CA TYR A 225 17.19 -10.04 -2.82
C TYR A 225 16.71 -8.74 -2.18
N LEU A 226 15.86 -8.00 -2.91
CA LEU A 226 15.23 -6.77 -2.45
C LEU A 226 13.70 -6.94 -2.43
N LEU A 227 13.11 -6.81 -1.24
CA LEU A 227 11.68 -6.69 -1.04
C LEU A 227 11.30 -5.24 -0.74
N VAL A 228 10.38 -4.70 -1.53
CA VAL A 228 9.87 -3.34 -1.38
C VAL A 228 8.42 -3.37 -0.89
N ASP A 229 8.17 -2.79 0.30
CA ASP A 229 6.81 -2.51 0.75
C ASP A 229 6.30 -1.24 0.07
N GLY A 230 5.42 -1.41 -0.92
CA GLY A 230 4.80 -0.35 -1.70
C GLY A 230 3.45 0.12 -1.17
N ALA A 231 3.00 -0.35 0.02
CA ALA A 231 1.65 -0.12 0.53
C ALA A 231 1.25 1.36 0.64
N GLN A 232 2.19 2.26 0.91
CA GLN A 232 1.97 3.71 0.96
C GLN A 232 2.51 4.44 -0.27
N TRP A 233 3.18 3.75 -1.17
CA TRP A 233 3.79 4.35 -2.36
C TRP A 233 2.98 4.10 -3.63
N VAL A 234 2.61 2.85 -3.90
CA VAL A 234 1.84 2.45 -5.09
C VAL A 234 0.53 3.25 -5.25
N PRO A 235 -0.26 3.51 -4.17
CA PRO A 235 -1.52 4.23 -4.31
C PRO A 235 -1.40 5.66 -4.87
N GLY A 236 -0.28 6.32 -4.69
CA GLY A 236 -0.11 7.73 -5.04
C GLY A 236 1.06 8.04 -5.98
N ASN A 237 1.70 7.05 -6.60
CA ASN A 237 2.84 7.28 -7.48
C ASN A 237 2.80 6.33 -8.68
N PHE A 238 3.40 6.77 -9.79
CA PHE A 238 3.70 5.86 -10.89
C PHE A 238 4.70 4.79 -10.46
N VAL A 239 4.45 3.57 -10.87
CA VAL A 239 5.30 2.41 -10.58
C VAL A 239 5.64 1.70 -11.88
N ASP A 240 6.91 1.42 -12.06
CA ASP A 240 7.41 0.51 -13.08
C ASP A 240 8.25 -0.55 -12.39
N PHE A 241 7.72 -1.76 -12.30
CA PHE A 241 8.34 -2.85 -11.54
C PHE A 241 9.68 -3.29 -12.14
N GLU A 242 9.78 -3.33 -13.47
CA GLU A 242 11.04 -3.69 -14.13
C GLU A 242 12.11 -2.62 -13.87
N HIS A 243 11.75 -1.34 -13.99
CA HIS A 243 12.67 -0.24 -13.71
C HIS A 243 13.05 -0.14 -12.23
N LEU A 244 12.11 -0.43 -11.33
CA LEU A 244 12.36 -0.48 -9.89
C LEU A 244 13.47 -1.48 -9.56
N GLY A 245 13.52 -2.61 -10.27
CA GLY A 245 14.53 -3.65 -10.12
C GLY A 245 14.48 -4.32 -8.75
N ALA A 246 13.33 -4.33 -8.10
CA ALA A 246 13.08 -5.11 -6.89
C ALA A 246 12.76 -6.57 -7.27
N ASP A 247 13.08 -7.51 -6.38
CA ASP A 247 12.70 -8.90 -6.54
C ASP A 247 11.24 -9.12 -6.16
N TYR A 248 10.78 -8.36 -5.17
CA TYR A 248 9.43 -8.40 -4.63
C TYR A 248 8.91 -6.99 -4.38
N LEU A 249 7.66 -6.73 -4.80
CA LEU A 249 6.91 -5.51 -4.50
C LEU A 249 5.53 -5.91 -3.98
N SER A 250 5.07 -5.29 -2.90
CA SER A 250 3.76 -5.60 -2.32
C SER A 250 2.93 -4.35 -2.04
N PHE A 251 1.61 -4.47 -2.15
CA PHE A 251 0.68 -3.43 -1.73
C PHE A 251 -0.73 -3.99 -1.49
N SER A 252 -1.65 -3.14 -1.00
CA SER A 252 -3.04 -3.52 -0.70
C SER A 252 -4.02 -2.58 -1.39
N PHE A 253 -5.04 -3.14 -2.01
CA PHE A 253 -6.03 -2.40 -2.79
C PHE A 253 -6.99 -1.54 -1.97
N HIS A 254 -7.19 -1.84 -0.68
CA HIS A 254 -8.00 -0.97 0.19
C HIS A 254 -7.41 0.44 0.37
N LYS A 255 -6.19 0.69 -0.09
CA LYS A 255 -5.56 2.02 -0.18
C LYS A 255 -5.61 2.60 -1.60
N MET A 256 -6.29 1.90 -2.53
CA MET A 256 -6.47 2.27 -3.94
C MET A 256 -7.93 2.16 -4.36
N LEU A 257 -8.85 2.71 -3.59
CA LEU A 257 -10.30 2.77 -3.83
C LEU A 257 -11.05 1.43 -3.82
N ALA A 258 -10.36 0.30 -3.84
CA ALA A 258 -10.97 -1.00 -3.92
C ALA A 258 -11.40 -1.55 -2.55
N PRO A 259 -12.31 -2.53 -2.48
CA PRO A 259 -12.73 -3.15 -1.24
C PRO A 259 -11.59 -3.91 -0.54
N PHE A 260 -11.83 -4.26 0.73
CA PHE A 260 -10.89 -5.02 1.54
C PHE A 260 -10.69 -6.46 1.04
N GLY A 261 -9.61 -7.08 1.48
CA GLY A 261 -9.35 -8.50 1.23
C GLY A 261 -8.69 -8.79 -0.13
N VAL A 262 -8.07 -7.78 -0.76
CA VAL A 262 -7.23 -7.93 -1.95
C VAL A 262 -5.94 -7.15 -1.77
N GLY A 263 -4.83 -7.84 -1.93
CA GLY A 263 -3.49 -7.31 -2.04
C GLY A 263 -2.74 -8.02 -3.16
N VAL A 264 -1.57 -7.53 -3.47
CA VAL A 264 -0.71 -8.09 -4.52
C VAL A 264 0.72 -8.20 -4.03
N LEU A 265 1.33 -9.33 -4.34
CA LEU A 265 2.76 -9.50 -4.43
C LEU A 265 3.12 -9.55 -5.92
N VAL A 266 3.94 -8.60 -6.37
CA VAL A 266 4.62 -8.67 -7.67
C VAL A 266 6.00 -9.21 -7.43
N ALA A 267 6.40 -10.21 -8.20
CA ALA A 267 7.72 -10.81 -8.02
C ALA A 267 8.37 -11.18 -9.35
N ASN A 268 9.68 -11.30 -9.32
CA ASN A 268 10.43 -11.83 -10.44
C ASN A 268 9.94 -13.25 -10.77
N GLN A 269 9.58 -13.50 -12.02
CA GLN A 269 9.00 -14.76 -12.46
C GLN A 269 9.90 -15.97 -12.11
N ARG A 270 11.23 -15.86 -12.30
CA ARG A 270 12.15 -16.95 -11.97
C ARG A 270 12.13 -17.31 -10.48
N LEU A 271 11.94 -16.31 -9.61
CA LEU A 271 11.81 -16.55 -8.17
C LEU A 271 10.52 -17.28 -7.85
N LEU A 272 9.40 -16.89 -8.47
CA LEU A 272 8.12 -17.58 -8.30
C LEU A 272 8.17 -19.02 -8.84
N GLU A 273 8.88 -19.26 -9.93
CA GLU A 273 9.04 -20.61 -10.50
C GLU A 273 9.85 -21.53 -9.57
N SER A 274 10.94 -21.03 -8.99
CA SER A 274 11.85 -21.82 -8.15
C SER A 274 11.40 -21.93 -6.70
N SER A 275 10.69 -20.93 -6.16
CA SER A 275 10.28 -20.90 -4.75
C SER A 275 9.12 -21.84 -4.46
N LEU A 276 9.03 -22.29 -3.20
CA LEU A 276 7.87 -23.02 -2.71
C LEU A 276 6.67 -22.06 -2.55
N PRO A 277 5.44 -22.50 -2.90
CA PRO A 277 4.25 -21.77 -2.55
C PRO A 277 4.10 -21.68 -1.03
N PHE A 278 3.49 -20.61 -0.52
CA PHE A 278 3.24 -20.44 0.91
C PHE A 278 1.93 -21.09 1.39
N LEU A 279 1.01 -21.39 0.48
CA LEU A 279 -0.21 -22.16 0.71
C LEU A 279 -0.25 -23.35 -0.24
N TYR A 280 -0.80 -24.46 0.22
CA TYR A 280 -0.99 -25.69 -0.53
C TYR A 280 -2.45 -26.11 -0.50
N GLY A 281 -2.98 -26.59 -1.63
CA GLY A 281 -4.38 -27.01 -1.70
C GLY A 281 -4.86 -27.30 -3.13
N GLY A 282 -6.15 -27.20 -3.34
CA GLY A 282 -6.77 -27.34 -4.67
C GLY A 282 -6.50 -26.12 -5.55
N ASP A 283 -6.75 -26.19 -6.83
CA ASP A 283 -6.58 -25.22 -7.92
C ASP A 283 -5.12 -24.92 -8.32
N MET A 284 -4.19 -25.00 -7.39
CA MET A 284 -2.77 -24.75 -7.67
C MET A 284 -2.03 -25.93 -8.33
N VAL A 285 -2.69 -27.07 -8.47
CA VAL A 285 -2.12 -28.31 -9.02
C VAL A 285 -2.58 -28.51 -10.46
N GLY A 286 -1.69 -29.03 -11.31
CA GLY A 286 -2.03 -29.37 -12.69
C GLY A 286 -3.03 -30.52 -12.76
N ASP A 287 -3.86 -30.53 -13.80
CA ASP A 287 -4.85 -31.58 -14.04
C ASP A 287 -4.16 -32.95 -14.10
N GLY A 288 -4.63 -33.89 -13.27
CA GLY A 288 -4.07 -35.23 -13.18
C GLY A 288 -2.64 -35.32 -12.62
N GLN A 289 -2.13 -34.25 -12.01
CA GLN A 289 -0.75 -34.19 -11.47
C GLN A 289 -0.65 -34.48 -9.97
N VAL A 290 -1.70 -35.03 -9.36
CA VAL A 290 -1.69 -35.44 -7.94
C VAL A 290 -1.55 -36.95 -7.84
N PHE A 291 -0.43 -37.41 -7.30
CA PHE A 291 -0.10 -38.82 -7.05
C PHE A 291 0.21 -39.01 -5.55
N ALA A 292 0.24 -40.25 -5.09
CA ALA A 292 0.55 -40.54 -3.69
C ALA A 292 1.98 -40.11 -3.26
N ASP A 293 2.91 -40.04 -4.20
CA ASP A 293 4.34 -39.79 -4.00
C ASP A 293 4.83 -38.47 -4.61
N ARG A 294 3.98 -37.76 -5.39
CA ARG A 294 4.36 -36.49 -6.03
C ARG A 294 3.15 -35.63 -6.38
N VAL A 295 3.38 -34.30 -6.44
CA VAL A 295 2.42 -33.32 -6.89
C VAL A 295 3.07 -32.39 -7.93
N GLY A 296 2.44 -32.20 -9.08
CA GLY A 296 2.81 -31.20 -10.06
C GLY A 296 1.95 -29.94 -9.92
N PHE A 297 2.60 -28.77 -9.87
CA PHE A 297 1.90 -27.49 -9.76
C PHE A 297 1.51 -26.94 -11.12
N ASN A 298 0.47 -26.12 -11.13
CA ASN A 298 0.07 -25.34 -12.30
C ASN A 298 1.18 -24.33 -12.68
N ALA A 299 1.12 -23.86 -13.93
CA ALA A 299 1.93 -22.72 -14.37
C ALA A 299 1.57 -21.45 -13.56
N LEU A 300 2.51 -20.48 -13.52
CA LEU A 300 2.25 -19.16 -12.95
C LEU A 300 1.12 -18.43 -13.70
N PRO A 301 0.30 -17.66 -13.03
CA PRO A 301 0.32 -17.36 -11.58
C PRO A 301 -0.38 -18.42 -10.72
N TRP A 302 -1.02 -19.43 -11.33
CA TRP A 302 -1.93 -20.37 -10.65
C TRP A 302 -1.23 -21.28 -9.65
N LYS A 303 0.08 -21.49 -9.77
CA LYS A 303 0.91 -22.13 -8.73
C LYS A 303 0.71 -21.54 -7.34
N TYR A 304 0.35 -20.25 -7.25
CA TYR A 304 0.15 -19.54 -5.97
C TYR A 304 -1.32 -19.31 -5.62
N ALA A 305 -2.25 -19.89 -6.39
CA ALA A 305 -3.68 -19.74 -6.20
C ALA A 305 -4.29 -20.99 -5.52
N ALA A 306 -3.90 -21.26 -4.28
CA ALA A 306 -4.42 -22.39 -3.52
C ALA A 306 -5.84 -22.13 -3.01
N GLY A 307 -6.79 -23.01 -3.40
CA GLY A 307 -8.22 -22.90 -3.06
C GLY A 307 -8.94 -21.86 -3.92
N THR A 308 -10.28 -21.75 -3.73
CA THR A 308 -11.08 -20.75 -4.45
C THR A 308 -10.66 -19.34 -4.03
N PRO A 309 -10.15 -18.51 -4.96
CA PRO A 309 -9.66 -17.18 -4.64
C PRO A 309 -10.79 -16.18 -4.37
N ASN A 310 -10.42 -14.96 -3.93
CA ASN A 310 -11.35 -13.83 -3.88
C ASN A 310 -11.65 -13.31 -5.30
N ILE A 311 -12.49 -14.04 -6.04
CA ILE A 311 -12.80 -13.79 -7.45
C ILE A 311 -13.33 -12.38 -7.66
N ILE A 312 -14.40 -12.03 -6.93
CA ILE A 312 -15.09 -10.74 -7.07
C ILE A 312 -14.19 -9.61 -6.65
N GLY A 313 -13.53 -9.74 -5.49
CA GLY A 313 -12.61 -8.72 -5.01
C GLY A 313 -11.46 -8.44 -5.99
N THR A 314 -10.91 -9.47 -6.62
CA THR A 314 -9.82 -9.32 -7.61
C THR A 314 -10.29 -8.59 -8.87
N ILE A 315 -11.48 -8.94 -9.39
CA ILE A 315 -12.05 -8.23 -10.54
C ILE A 315 -12.32 -6.76 -10.20
N VAL A 316 -12.94 -6.49 -9.04
CA VAL A 316 -13.22 -5.11 -8.59
C VAL A 316 -11.93 -4.32 -8.35
N ALA A 317 -10.89 -4.96 -7.80
CA ALA A 317 -9.59 -4.33 -7.59
C ALA A 317 -8.92 -3.90 -8.91
N ALA A 318 -8.94 -4.73 -9.94
CA ALA A 318 -8.46 -4.36 -11.26
C ALA A 318 -9.29 -3.22 -11.88
N GLN A 319 -10.62 -3.25 -11.71
CA GLN A 319 -11.49 -2.18 -12.17
C GLN A 319 -11.28 -0.86 -11.39
N ALA A 320 -10.80 -0.93 -10.13
CA ALA A 320 -10.37 0.26 -9.40
C ALA A 320 -9.17 0.94 -10.07
N LEU A 321 -8.19 0.18 -10.57
CA LEU A 321 -7.06 0.74 -11.34
C LEU A 321 -7.56 1.46 -12.60
N ARG A 322 -8.47 0.84 -13.34
CA ARG A 322 -9.08 1.41 -14.54
C ARG A 322 -9.84 2.70 -14.23
N LEU A 323 -10.60 2.71 -13.15
CA LEU A 323 -11.33 3.91 -12.72
C LEU A 323 -10.39 5.03 -12.26
N ILE A 324 -9.26 4.72 -11.59
CA ILE A 324 -8.24 5.73 -11.26
C ILE A 324 -7.71 6.40 -12.53
N LEU A 325 -7.47 5.63 -13.61
CA LEU A 325 -7.03 6.20 -14.89
C LEU A 325 -8.09 7.15 -15.46
N ASP A 326 -9.36 6.75 -15.47
CA ASP A 326 -10.46 7.58 -15.97
C ASP A 326 -10.63 8.87 -15.15
N LEU A 327 -10.58 8.76 -13.82
CA LEU A 327 -10.71 9.90 -12.92
C LEU A 327 -9.51 10.87 -13.01
N ALA A 328 -8.30 10.33 -13.17
CA ALA A 328 -7.10 11.15 -13.21
C ALA A 328 -6.83 11.77 -14.59
N LEU A 329 -7.18 11.10 -15.69
CA LEU A 329 -6.92 11.59 -17.05
C LEU A 329 -8.08 12.41 -17.63
N ARG A 330 -9.32 11.97 -17.41
CA ARG A 330 -10.52 12.48 -18.06
C ARG A 330 -11.64 12.59 -17.05
N ALA A 331 -11.66 13.65 -16.30
CA ALA A 331 -12.65 13.85 -15.25
C ALA A 331 -14.09 13.51 -15.74
N GLY A 332 -14.73 12.50 -15.11
CA GLY A 332 -16.12 12.13 -15.32
C GLY A 332 -16.46 11.49 -16.67
N GLN A 333 -15.45 11.01 -17.43
CA GLN A 333 -15.69 10.27 -18.67
C GLN A 333 -15.04 8.89 -18.61
N PRO A 334 -15.80 7.78 -18.50
CA PRO A 334 -15.27 6.42 -18.50
C PRO A 334 -14.45 6.17 -19.76
N HIS A 335 -13.25 5.67 -19.60
CA HIS A 335 -12.32 5.38 -20.69
C HIS A 335 -11.78 3.95 -20.60
N TYR A 336 -11.39 3.53 -19.41
CA TYR A 336 -10.89 2.20 -19.10
C TYR A 336 -11.88 1.38 -18.28
N PHE A 337 -12.59 2.02 -17.35
CA PHE A 337 -13.53 1.35 -16.48
C PHE A 337 -14.64 0.66 -17.28
N ALA A 338 -14.91 -0.61 -16.95
CA ALA A 338 -15.94 -1.44 -17.60
C ALA A 338 -15.80 -1.50 -19.14
N SER A 339 -14.60 -1.39 -19.67
CA SER A 339 -14.30 -1.50 -21.11
C SER A 339 -13.30 -2.63 -21.39
N ASP A 340 -13.20 -3.08 -22.64
CA ASP A 340 -12.22 -4.07 -23.10
C ASP A 340 -10.89 -3.43 -23.53
N ARG A 341 -10.74 -2.12 -23.33
CA ARG A 341 -9.52 -1.42 -23.69
C ARG A 341 -8.34 -1.93 -22.88
N VAL A 342 -7.25 -2.25 -23.55
CA VAL A 342 -5.99 -2.62 -22.90
C VAL A 342 -5.40 -1.39 -22.22
N ILE A 343 -4.97 -1.53 -20.96
CA ILE A 343 -4.30 -0.45 -20.23
C ILE A 343 -3.00 -0.08 -20.94
N ASP A 344 -2.88 1.22 -21.28
CA ASP A 344 -1.68 1.80 -21.87
C ASP A 344 -0.75 2.34 -20.76
N ARG A 345 0.56 2.04 -20.86
CA ARG A 345 1.54 2.44 -19.84
C ARG A 345 1.77 3.95 -19.80
N GLY A 346 1.69 4.64 -20.92
CA GLY A 346 1.78 6.11 -20.99
C GLY A 346 0.59 6.78 -20.29
N ASP A 347 -0.61 6.21 -20.44
CA ASP A 347 -1.80 6.68 -19.71
C ASP A 347 -1.67 6.43 -18.21
N VAL A 348 -1.09 5.29 -17.78
CA VAL A 348 -0.80 5.02 -16.36
C VAL A 348 0.19 6.05 -15.81
N GLU A 349 1.28 6.30 -16.51
CA GLU A 349 2.29 7.27 -16.09
C GLU A 349 1.68 8.68 -15.96
N ALA A 350 0.96 9.13 -16.98
CA ALA A 350 0.31 10.43 -16.99
C ALA A 350 -0.72 10.58 -15.86
N ALA A 351 -1.54 9.55 -15.62
CA ALA A 351 -2.54 9.54 -14.56
C ALA A 351 -1.89 9.57 -13.17
N MET A 352 -0.94 8.66 -12.92
CA MET A 352 -0.33 8.52 -11.60
C MET A 352 0.60 9.68 -11.25
N ASN A 353 1.26 10.29 -12.23
CA ASN A 353 2.01 11.53 -12.02
C ASN A 353 1.07 12.69 -11.63
N ARG A 354 -0.12 12.78 -12.22
CA ARG A 354 -1.13 13.79 -11.82
C ARG A 354 -1.62 13.53 -10.39
N VAL A 355 -1.91 12.28 -10.04
CA VAL A 355 -2.26 11.89 -8.66
C VAL A 355 -1.13 12.27 -7.68
N ALA A 356 0.11 11.96 -8.02
CA ALA A 356 1.28 12.30 -7.20
C ALA A 356 1.45 13.80 -7.01
N ASP A 357 1.30 14.59 -8.08
CA ASP A 357 1.42 16.04 -8.06
C ASP A 357 0.33 16.69 -7.20
N TRP A 358 -0.91 16.23 -7.34
CA TRP A 358 -2.01 16.72 -6.50
C TRP A 358 -1.82 16.38 -5.04
N ASN A 359 -1.51 15.13 -4.73
CA ASN A 359 -1.22 14.68 -3.39
C ASN A 359 -0.07 15.46 -2.74
N ARG A 360 0.96 15.80 -3.53
CA ARG A 360 2.10 16.63 -3.09
C ARG A 360 1.66 18.04 -2.74
N GLN A 361 0.78 18.67 -3.55
CA GLN A 361 0.25 20.00 -3.28
C GLN A 361 -0.53 20.04 -1.96
N LEU A 362 -1.44 19.08 -1.74
CA LEU A 362 -2.19 18.97 -0.47
C LEU A 362 -1.25 18.77 0.73
N THR A 363 -0.22 17.95 0.55
CA THR A 363 0.76 17.67 1.60
C THR A 363 1.62 18.91 1.91
N ALA A 364 2.04 19.65 0.90
CA ALA A 364 2.80 20.90 1.07
C ALA A 364 1.97 21.94 1.85
N GLN A 365 0.70 22.13 1.48
CA GLN A 365 -0.22 23.01 2.19
C GLN A 365 -0.40 22.56 3.65
N ALA A 366 -0.55 21.26 3.90
CA ALA A 366 -0.69 20.74 5.25
C ALA A 366 0.58 21.01 6.10
N ILE A 367 1.78 20.80 5.54
CA ILE A 367 3.04 21.08 6.22
C ILE A 367 3.15 22.56 6.57
N GLU A 368 2.88 23.45 5.61
CA GLU A 368 2.93 24.91 5.81
C GLU A 368 1.97 25.35 6.91
N ARG A 369 0.70 24.90 6.84
CA ARG A 369 -0.33 25.26 7.81
C ARG A 369 -0.05 24.70 9.21
N LEU A 370 0.42 23.44 9.31
CA LEU A 370 0.77 22.83 10.60
C LEU A 370 1.94 23.53 11.28
N ALA A 371 2.87 24.10 10.52
CA ALA A 371 4.01 24.86 11.08
C ALA A 371 3.56 26.11 11.85
N ALA A 372 2.36 26.63 11.59
CA ALA A 372 1.78 27.78 12.30
C ALA A 372 1.01 27.41 13.59
N VAL A 373 0.79 26.10 13.86
CA VAL A 373 0.07 25.65 15.06
C VAL A 373 1.02 25.70 16.28
N PRO A 374 0.69 26.43 17.35
CA PRO A 374 1.55 26.55 18.52
C PRO A 374 1.84 25.20 19.16
N GLY A 375 3.10 24.97 19.54
CA GLY A 375 3.54 23.75 20.24
C GLY A 375 3.50 22.48 19.41
N LEU A 376 3.28 22.57 18.09
CA LEU A 376 3.25 21.40 17.21
C LEU A 376 4.65 20.94 16.82
N THR A 377 4.90 19.66 16.96
CA THR A 377 6.08 18.95 16.43
C THR A 377 5.63 18.11 15.23
N LEU A 378 6.14 18.44 14.04
CA LEU A 378 5.91 17.67 12.80
C LEU A 378 7.03 16.64 12.63
N TYR A 379 6.68 15.38 12.38
CA TYR A 379 7.60 14.27 12.16
C TYR A 379 7.84 14.00 10.67
N GLY A 380 9.07 13.59 10.33
CA GLY A 380 9.48 13.26 8.96
C GLY A 380 9.81 14.46 8.08
N PRO A 381 10.18 14.23 6.81
CA PRO A 381 10.69 15.27 5.91
C PRO A 381 9.73 16.45 5.75
N ARG A 382 10.24 17.67 5.81
CA ARG A 382 9.42 18.89 5.59
C ARG A 382 9.20 19.19 4.10
N ASP A 383 9.99 18.60 3.21
CA ASP A 383 9.76 18.69 1.77
C ASP A 383 8.72 17.66 1.33
N ALA A 384 7.59 18.12 0.81
CA ALA A 384 6.49 17.27 0.33
C ALA A 384 6.89 16.35 -0.84
N ARG A 385 8.01 16.62 -1.55
CA ARG A 385 8.54 15.72 -2.59
C ARG A 385 9.17 14.46 -2.01
N ARG A 386 9.71 14.57 -0.79
CA ARG A 386 10.42 13.49 -0.09
C ARG A 386 9.52 12.65 0.82
N ARG A 387 8.19 12.92 0.81
CA ARG A 387 7.22 12.18 1.61
C ARG A 387 5.96 11.79 0.83
N SER A 388 5.27 10.78 1.31
CA SER A 388 3.94 10.39 0.84
C SER A 388 2.88 11.36 1.37
N SER A 389 1.65 11.22 0.90
CA SER A 389 0.55 12.15 1.19
C SER A 389 0.00 12.00 2.61
N LEU A 390 0.86 12.16 3.60
CA LEU A 390 0.50 12.14 5.02
C LEU A 390 1.39 13.07 5.84
N VAL A 391 0.87 13.52 6.98
CA VAL A 391 1.59 14.29 7.99
C VAL A 391 1.32 13.69 9.37
N ALA A 392 2.38 13.41 10.12
CA ALA A 392 2.30 12.94 11.50
C ALA A 392 2.88 13.99 12.43
N PHE A 393 2.21 14.22 13.56
CA PHE A 393 2.57 15.28 14.48
C PHE A 393 2.12 14.99 15.92
N ASN A 394 2.72 15.70 16.87
CA ASN A 394 2.21 15.85 18.22
C ASN A 394 2.09 17.34 18.56
N VAL A 395 1.28 17.66 19.57
CA VAL A 395 1.13 19.01 20.09
C VAL A 395 1.47 18.98 21.59
N ALA A 396 2.36 19.86 22.03
CA ALA A 396 2.78 19.96 23.42
C ALA A 396 1.57 20.10 24.36
N GLY A 397 1.54 19.31 25.43
CA GLY A 397 0.44 19.31 26.40
C GLY A 397 -0.84 18.60 25.94
N HIS A 398 -0.88 17.98 24.76
CA HIS A 398 -2.04 17.26 24.26
C HIS A 398 -1.74 15.79 24.03
N ASP A 399 -2.59 14.90 24.56
CA ASP A 399 -2.55 13.47 24.23
C ASP A 399 -2.99 13.24 22.79
N PRO A 400 -2.23 12.52 21.94
CA PRO A 400 -2.55 12.34 20.53
C PRO A 400 -3.89 11.65 20.29
N VAL A 401 -4.30 10.72 21.18
CA VAL A 401 -5.56 9.98 21.03
C VAL A 401 -6.75 10.89 21.34
N GLN A 402 -6.63 11.71 22.38
CA GLN A 402 -7.68 12.70 22.72
C GLN A 402 -7.77 13.77 21.62
N LEU A 403 -6.63 14.19 21.07
CA LEU A 403 -6.60 15.14 19.96
C LEU A 403 -7.31 14.59 18.72
N ALA A 404 -7.07 13.32 18.36
CA ALA A 404 -7.75 12.69 17.24
C ALA A 404 -9.25 12.50 17.48
N ARG A 405 -9.68 12.24 18.72
CA ARG A 405 -11.10 12.21 19.10
C ARG A 405 -11.76 13.58 18.94
N ALA A 406 -11.14 14.62 19.44
CA ALA A 406 -11.64 15.99 19.31
C ALA A 406 -11.72 16.44 17.84
N LEU A 407 -10.76 16.04 16.98
CA LEU A 407 -10.83 16.25 15.54
C LEU A 407 -12.04 15.52 14.93
N ASN A 408 -12.27 14.26 15.32
CA ASN A 408 -13.42 13.49 14.84
C ASN A 408 -14.75 14.14 15.26
N ASP A 409 -14.86 14.65 16.49
CA ASP A 409 -16.03 15.37 16.97
C ASP A 409 -16.27 16.70 16.21
N ALA A 410 -15.19 17.28 15.65
CA ALA A 410 -15.25 18.42 14.73
C ALA A 410 -15.49 18.01 13.25
N GLY A 411 -15.78 16.74 12.95
CA GLY A 411 -16.06 16.23 11.61
C GLY A 411 -14.81 15.93 10.76
N VAL A 412 -13.63 15.82 11.38
CA VAL A 412 -12.36 15.53 10.71
C VAL A 412 -11.87 14.14 11.10
N GLU A 413 -11.83 13.21 10.16
CA GLU A 413 -11.38 11.84 10.40
C GLU A 413 -9.86 11.75 10.45
N ALA A 414 -9.29 11.80 11.64
CA ALA A 414 -7.86 11.64 11.91
C ALA A 414 -7.56 10.28 12.54
N ARG A 415 -6.30 9.89 12.56
CA ARG A 415 -5.82 8.71 13.28
C ARG A 415 -4.76 9.08 14.30
N ALA A 416 -4.80 8.40 15.47
CA ALA A 416 -3.73 8.47 16.45
C ALA A 416 -3.25 7.08 16.87
N GLY A 417 -2.08 7.03 17.53
CA GLY A 417 -1.43 5.83 18.03
C GLY A 417 -0.07 5.60 17.41
N CYS A 418 0.46 4.37 17.52
CA CYS A 418 1.77 3.99 16.95
C CYS A 418 1.72 3.67 15.43
N HIS A 419 0.55 3.76 14.79
CA HIS A 419 0.34 3.52 13.35
C HIS A 419 0.89 2.17 12.84
N CYS A 420 1.09 1.17 13.69
CA CYS A 420 1.82 -0.07 13.37
C CYS A 420 3.26 0.19 12.85
N ALA A 421 3.91 1.25 13.33
CA ALA A 421 5.30 1.65 13.05
C ALA A 421 6.05 1.82 14.39
N ALA A 422 6.02 0.76 15.22
CA ALA A 422 6.51 0.81 16.60
C ALA A 422 8.00 1.13 16.70
N LEU A 423 8.82 0.64 15.75
CA LEU A 423 10.26 0.91 15.74
C LEU A 423 10.55 2.40 15.55
N ALA A 424 9.90 3.04 14.59
CA ALA A 424 10.09 4.47 14.33
C ALA A 424 9.61 5.34 15.51
N HIS A 425 8.51 4.98 16.19
CA HIS A 425 8.05 5.67 17.38
C HIS A 425 9.05 5.56 18.53
N ARG A 426 9.62 4.37 18.75
CA ARG A 426 10.67 4.16 19.76
C ARG A 426 11.95 4.92 19.46
N ALA A 427 12.38 4.94 18.19
CA ALA A 427 13.56 5.72 17.76
C ALA A 427 13.39 7.23 18.01
N LEU A 428 12.16 7.75 17.94
CA LEU A 428 11.82 9.14 18.27
C LEU A 428 11.53 9.37 19.75
N GLY A 429 11.55 8.34 20.60
CA GLY A 429 11.22 8.46 22.03
C GLY A 429 9.76 8.81 22.32
N ILE A 430 8.83 8.45 21.44
CA ILE A 430 7.40 8.71 21.59
C ILE A 430 6.58 7.43 21.54
N GLU A 431 5.44 7.38 22.23
CA GLU A 431 4.54 6.22 22.24
C GLU A 431 3.49 6.29 21.15
N ALA A 432 3.02 7.50 20.84
CA ALA A 432 1.94 7.74 19.89
C ALA A 432 2.10 9.09 19.18
N SER A 433 1.44 9.21 18.05
CA SER A 433 1.32 10.47 17.30
C SER A 433 -0.07 10.59 16.66
N CYS A 434 -0.47 11.80 16.31
CA CYS A 434 -1.63 12.07 15.47
C CYS A 434 -1.19 12.10 13.99
N ARG A 435 -2.05 11.64 13.07
CA ARG A 435 -1.74 11.61 11.64
C ARG A 435 -2.95 12.04 10.81
N LEU A 436 -2.71 12.94 9.86
CA LEU A 436 -3.60 13.24 8.75
C LEU A 436 -3.02 12.66 7.46
N SER A 437 -3.86 12.21 6.55
CA SER A 437 -3.42 11.68 5.26
C SER A 437 -4.45 11.97 4.17
N PHE A 438 -3.97 12.38 3.02
CA PHE A 438 -4.77 12.84 1.91
C PHE A 438 -4.70 11.87 0.72
N TYR A 439 -5.68 11.97 -0.16
CA TYR A 439 -5.70 11.25 -1.41
C TYR A 439 -6.26 12.16 -2.52
N PHE A 440 -6.16 11.75 -3.76
CA PHE A 440 -6.43 12.64 -4.91
C PHE A 440 -7.86 13.16 -5.02
N TYR A 441 -8.81 12.67 -4.21
CA TYR A 441 -10.16 13.23 -4.08
C TYR A 441 -10.29 14.29 -2.97
N ASN A 442 -9.26 14.50 -2.14
CA ASN A 442 -9.26 15.60 -1.18
C ASN A 442 -9.00 16.94 -1.87
N THR A 443 -9.48 18.01 -1.24
CA THR A 443 -9.31 19.38 -1.71
C THR A 443 -8.42 20.19 -0.77
N PRO A 444 -7.89 21.34 -1.23
CA PRO A 444 -7.26 22.32 -0.33
C PRO A 444 -8.15 22.72 0.84
N ALA A 445 -9.47 22.86 0.61
CA ALA A 445 -10.45 23.17 1.65
C ALA A 445 -10.59 22.06 2.69
N ASP A 446 -10.37 20.77 2.34
CA ASP A 446 -10.35 19.68 3.32
C ASP A 446 -9.11 19.79 4.22
N VAL A 447 -7.96 20.18 3.67
CA VAL A 447 -6.72 20.44 4.41
C VAL A 447 -6.93 21.62 5.38
N ASP A 448 -7.48 22.72 4.88
CA ASP A 448 -7.75 23.90 5.68
C ASP A 448 -8.69 23.58 6.84
N ARG A 449 -9.80 22.92 6.57
CA ARG A 449 -10.78 22.52 7.58
C ARG A 449 -10.17 21.64 8.67
N ALA A 450 -9.32 20.69 8.28
CA ALA A 450 -8.66 19.80 9.23
C ALA A 450 -7.70 20.56 10.17
N ILE A 451 -6.94 21.52 9.62
CA ILE A 451 -5.95 22.26 10.41
C ILE A 451 -6.61 23.40 11.22
N ASP A 452 -7.66 24.04 10.69
CA ASP A 452 -8.44 25.03 11.47
C ASP A 452 -9.13 24.37 12.67
N ALA A 453 -9.68 23.16 12.49
CA ALA A 453 -10.22 22.40 13.62
C ALA A 453 -9.14 22.08 14.66
N LEU A 454 -7.96 21.62 14.20
CA LEU A 454 -6.82 21.36 15.08
C LEU A 454 -6.39 22.62 15.85
N ALA A 455 -6.18 23.74 15.17
CA ALA A 455 -5.80 24.99 15.78
C ALA A 455 -6.82 25.46 16.83
N THR A 456 -8.12 25.33 16.52
CA THR A 456 -9.21 25.67 17.45
C THR A 456 -9.17 24.81 18.71
N ILE A 457 -8.92 23.48 18.57
CA ILE A 457 -8.83 22.55 19.70
C ILE A 457 -7.62 22.89 20.58
N VAL A 458 -6.46 23.16 19.97
CA VAL A 458 -5.22 23.50 20.67
C VAL A 458 -5.37 24.81 21.46
N CYS A 459 -5.96 25.86 20.87
CA CYS A 459 -6.22 27.12 21.55
C CYS A 459 -7.17 26.97 22.76
N ARG A 460 -8.22 26.20 22.63
CA ARG A 460 -9.17 25.94 23.75
C ARG A 460 -8.56 25.14 24.88
N GLY A 461 -7.63 24.21 24.57
CA GLY A 461 -6.89 23.42 25.57
C GLY A 461 -5.92 24.26 26.38
N SER A 462 -5.32 25.31 25.78
CA SER A 462 -4.42 26.24 26.49
C SER A 462 -5.14 27.12 27.51
N ASP A 463 -6.40 27.50 27.25
CA ASP A 463 -7.22 28.29 28.17
C ASP A 463 -7.73 27.48 29.40
N ALA A 464 -7.87 26.15 29.22
CA ALA A 464 -8.31 25.27 30.31
C ALA A 464 -7.21 24.92 31.33
N SER A 465 -5.92 25.14 30.97
CA SER A 465 -4.76 24.81 31.80
C SER A 465 -4.40 25.90 32.85
N VAL A 466 -5.20 26.96 32.97
CA VAL A 466 -4.99 28.05 33.96
C VAL A 466 -5.72 27.76 35.30
N VAL A 467 -6.31 26.59 35.51
CA VAL A 467 -6.85 26.21 36.82
C VAL A 467 -5.73 25.60 37.67
N PRO A 468 -5.36 26.16 38.84
CA PRO A 468 -4.29 25.60 39.67
C PRO A 468 -4.71 24.23 40.22
N PRO A 469 -3.75 23.30 40.36
CA PRO A 469 -4.07 21.93 40.78
C PRO A 469 -4.63 21.94 42.20
N ALA A 470 -5.82 21.38 42.37
CA ALA A 470 -6.32 21.00 43.67
C ALA A 470 -5.39 19.96 44.29
N SER A 471 -4.95 20.21 45.51
CA SER A 471 -4.04 19.36 46.27
C SER A 471 -4.59 17.93 46.38
N ALA A 472 -4.02 17.00 45.65
CA ALA A 472 -4.34 15.58 45.76
C ALA A 472 -3.57 14.94 46.91
N SER A 473 -4.31 14.46 47.89
CA SER A 473 -3.82 13.61 48.97
C SER A 473 -3.38 12.25 48.39
N HIS A 474 -2.14 11.89 48.60
CA HIS A 474 -1.54 10.62 48.18
C HIS A 474 -2.17 9.43 48.94
N SER A 475 -2.93 8.58 48.25
CA SER A 475 -3.14 7.18 48.66
C SER A 475 -2.28 6.28 47.75
N LYS A 476 -1.28 5.66 48.34
CA LYS A 476 -0.43 4.66 47.68
C LYS A 476 -1.24 3.37 47.46
N THR A 477 -1.60 3.07 46.22
CA THR A 477 -2.02 1.73 45.83
C THR A 477 -1.00 1.16 44.83
N SER A 478 -0.47 -0.04 45.20
CA SER A 478 0.52 -0.77 44.41
C SER A 478 -0.06 -1.26 43.08
N PRO A 479 0.74 -1.36 42.00
CA PRO A 479 0.27 -1.84 40.71
C PRO A 479 -0.07 -3.34 40.74
N PRO A 480 -1.07 -3.82 39.99
CA PRO A 480 -1.40 -5.23 39.88
C PRO A 480 -0.31 -5.99 39.10
N LYS A 481 0.02 -7.18 39.57
CA LYS A 481 0.94 -8.12 38.91
C LYS A 481 0.34 -8.61 37.58
N PRO A 482 1.17 -8.87 36.56
CA PRO A 482 0.69 -9.43 35.31
C PRO A 482 0.18 -10.85 35.47
N HIS A 483 -1.03 -11.12 34.94
CA HIS A 483 -1.60 -12.47 34.86
C HIS A 483 -0.79 -13.29 33.85
N GLN A 484 -0.16 -14.39 34.36
CA GLN A 484 0.28 -15.49 33.52
C GLN A 484 -0.92 -16.43 33.27
N PRO A 485 -1.22 -16.82 32.02
CA PRO A 485 -2.18 -17.88 31.77
C PRO A 485 -1.52 -19.23 32.08
N ALA A 486 -2.08 -19.95 33.06
CA ALA A 486 -1.75 -21.34 33.31
C ALA A 486 -2.42 -22.23 32.27
N PHE A 487 -1.64 -22.81 31.36
CA PHE A 487 -2.06 -23.98 30.59
C PHE A 487 -1.72 -25.24 31.38
N GLN A 488 -2.72 -25.83 32.05
CA GLN A 488 -2.71 -27.22 32.43
C GLN A 488 -3.74 -27.96 31.56
N GLY A 489 -3.25 -28.78 30.67
CA GLY A 489 -4.03 -29.73 29.89
C GLY A 489 -3.34 -31.10 29.96
N SER A 490 -3.82 -31.95 30.81
CA SER A 490 -3.47 -33.37 30.85
C SER A 490 -4.06 -34.06 29.63
N LEU A 491 -3.21 -34.74 28.88
CA LEU A 491 -3.59 -35.77 27.91
C LEU A 491 -3.88 -37.08 28.66
N SER A 492 -5.05 -37.61 28.47
CA SER A 492 -5.38 -39.05 28.58
C SER A 492 -6.03 -39.48 27.27
#